data_36ca259eca7d64aa0f1af1c533575fb2
#
_entry.id   36ca259eca7d64aa0f1af1c533575fb2
#
_cell.length_a   1.000
_cell.length_b   1.000
_cell.length_c   1.000
_cell.angle_alpha   90.00
_cell.angle_beta   90.00
_cell.angle_gamma   90.00
#
_symmetry.space_group_name_H-M   'P 1'
#
loop_
_entity.id
_entity.type
_entity.pdbx_description
1 polymer ?
#
loop_
_entity_poly.entity_id
_entity_poly.type
_entity_poly.pdbx_seq_one_letter_code
_entity_poly.pdbx_strand_id
1 'polypeptide(L)'
;MLNNRKNIIRHLNNHLRANGHVIGASSGCGHTALSSVTGGADMVLALSAGCFRAAGRPSFASYLCYGNSNRLVESFAARELLTLLPYTPVLFGLNCSDPTIELRDYIQEIRDSGLSGIVNFPSVALIDGVFREALEEEGLGFDNEVKAIRIAHELDFFTLAFVCSKEQAEAMIDAGADVICAHLGLTPGGAMGPKKAQSIEKAKLLADEVFSVCLKKAPDRIRMVYAGPIKSPMDLQYFYENTAAQGFIGGSSFERIPSERAIISSTRAFKYPMDNALDEKRTAAMEGMEASRNYIEFVQQHIRQSYEQPITLQALSTVLHVSTPYLSTLFKKKMGIS
;
A
#
# COMPACT_ATOMS: atom_id res chain seq x y z
N MET A 1 2.85 -8.23 -24.39
CA MET A 1 3.36 -8.26 -23.01
C MET A 1 3.37 -6.83 -22.47
N LEU A 2 2.94 -6.61 -21.24
CA LEU A 2 2.94 -5.29 -20.57
C LEU A 2 4.31 -4.93 -19.95
N ASN A 3 5.42 -5.33 -20.58
CA ASN A 3 6.76 -5.17 -20.02
C ASN A 3 7.47 -3.86 -20.49
N ASN A 4 6.78 -3.03 -21.25
CA ASN A 4 7.33 -1.77 -21.75
C ASN A 4 6.69 -0.62 -20.98
N ARG A 5 7.48 0.34 -20.49
CA ARG A 5 7.07 1.51 -19.70
C ARG A 5 5.85 2.22 -20.30
N LYS A 6 5.89 2.52 -21.59
CA LYS A 6 4.79 3.20 -22.30
C LYS A 6 3.47 2.41 -22.26
N ASN A 7 3.56 1.09 -22.40
CA ASN A 7 2.37 0.22 -22.37
C ASN A 7 1.80 0.13 -20.95
N ILE A 8 2.65 0.07 -19.92
CA ILE A 8 2.24 0.07 -18.51
C ILE A 8 1.51 1.37 -18.20
N ILE A 9 2.12 2.53 -18.50
CA ILE A 9 1.49 3.84 -18.25
C ILE A 9 0.14 3.94 -18.96
N ARG A 10 0.04 3.49 -20.22
CA ARG A 10 -1.21 3.48 -20.97
C ARG A 10 -2.25 2.57 -20.33
N HIS A 11 -1.86 1.39 -19.88
CA HIS A 11 -2.73 0.43 -19.21
C HIS A 11 -3.29 1.02 -17.91
N LEU A 12 -2.44 1.56 -17.04
CA LEU A 12 -2.86 2.17 -15.78
C LEU A 12 -3.78 3.37 -16.01
N ASN A 13 -3.46 4.23 -16.98
CA ASN A 13 -4.33 5.37 -17.32
C ASN A 13 -5.70 4.92 -17.89
N ASN A 14 -5.76 3.82 -18.62
CA ASN A 14 -7.03 3.26 -19.10
C ASN A 14 -7.87 2.74 -17.92
N HIS A 15 -7.25 2.07 -16.94
CA HIS A 15 -7.92 1.63 -15.71
C HIS A 15 -8.45 2.83 -14.90
N LEU A 16 -7.65 3.89 -14.74
CA LEU A 16 -8.10 5.12 -14.08
C LEU A 16 -9.34 5.71 -14.75
N ARG A 17 -9.39 5.71 -16.07
CA ARG A 17 -10.55 6.22 -16.84
C ARG A 17 -11.78 5.32 -16.75
N ALA A 18 -11.59 4.00 -16.65
CA ALA A 18 -12.68 3.02 -16.65
C ALA A 18 -13.21 2.76 -15.23
N ASN A 19 -12.32 2.58 -14.24
CA ASN A 19 -12.66 2.09 -12.90
C ASN A 19 -12.44 3.12 -11.79
N GLY A 20 -11.78 4.24 -12.10
CA GLY A 20 -11.50 5.30 -11.15
C GLY A 20 -10.22 5.13 -10.33
N HIS A 21 -9.71 3.89 -10.10
CA HIS A 21 -8.56 3.64 -9.23
C HIS A 21 -7.63 2.55 -9.73
N VAL A 22 -6.32 2.69 -9.41
CA VAL A 22 -5.28 1.69 -9.68
C VAL A 22 -4.91 0.97 -8.38
N ILE A 23 -4.79 -0.35 -8.44
CA ILE A 23 -4.41 -1.18 -7.30
C ILE A 23 -3.07 -1.86 -7.54
N GLY A 24 -2.12 -1.67 -6.63
CA GLY A 24 -0.88 -2.43 -6.55
C GLY A 24 -0.88 -3.41 -5.38
N ALA A 25 -0.25 -4.55 -5.55
CA ALA A 25 -0.08 -5.54 -4.48
C ALA A 25 1.40 -5.73 -4.14
N SER A 26 1.79 -5.41 -2.90
CA SER A 26 3.11 -5.75 -2.36
C SER A 26 3.07 -7.14 -1.75
N SER A 27 3.47 -8.14 -2.54
CA SER A 27 3.38 -9.56 -2.16
C SER A 27 4.73 -10.14 -1.81
N GLY A 28 4.73 -11.17 -0.95
CA GLY A 28 5.90 -11.90 -0.48
C GLY A 28 5.98 -13.35 -0.95
N CYS A 29 4.97 -13.83 -1.67
CA CYS A 29 4.97 -15.16 -2.30
C CYS A 29 4.07 -15.18 -3.52
N GLY A 30 4.31 -16.14 -4.41
CA GLY A 30 3.56 -16.31 -5.66
C GLY A 30 2.05 -16.50 -5.45
N HIS A 31 1.66 -17.23 -4.39
CA HIS A 31 0.26 -17.48 -4.08
C HIS A 31 -0.51 -16.18 -3.81
N THR A 32 0.01 -15.30 -2.95
CA THR A 32 -0.66 -14.03 -2.62
C THR A 32 -0.63 -13.05 -3.78
N ALA A 33 0.45 -13.06 -4.57
CA ALA A 33 0.55 -12.27 -5.79
C ALA A 33 -0.52 -12.66 -6.82
N LEU A 34 -0.65 -13.95 -7.12
CA LEU A 34 -1.66 -14.48 -8.05
C LEU A 34 -3.08 -14.18 -7.56
N SER A 35 -3.33 -14.38 -6.26
CA SER A 35 -4.64 -14.07 -5.66
C SER A 35 -4.99 -12.58 -5.75
N SER A 36 -4.01 -11.70 -5.53
CA SER A 36 -4.21 -10.25 -5.67
C SER A 36 -4.52 -9.84 -7.10
N VAL A 37 -3.81 -10.41 -8.09
CA VAL A 37 -4.06 -10.16 -9.51
C VAL A 37 -5.42 -10.70 -9.94
N THR A 38 -5.81 -11.89 -9.46
CA THR A 38 -7.15 -12.44 -9.67
C THR A 38 -8.24 -11.54 -9.08
N GLY A 39 -7.93 -10.88 -7.96
CA GLY A 39 -8.79 -9.88 -7.31
C GLY A 39 -8.79 -8.50 -8.00
N GLY A 40 -8.04 -8.30 -9.08
CA GLY A 40 -8.03 -7.07 -9.87
C GLY A 40 -6.85 -6.14 -9.61
N ALA A 41 -5.74 -6.61 -9.01
CA ALA A 41 -4.54 -5.80 -8.90
C ALA A 41 -3.90 -5.56 -10.28
N ASP A 42 -3.56 -4.30 -10.57
CA ASP A 42 -3.01 -3.84 -11.84
C ASP A 42 -1.49 -4.06 -11.93
N MET A 43 -0.82 -4.17 -10.80
CA MET A 43 0.62 -4.41 -10.71
C MET A 43 0.98 -5.14 -9.41
N VAL A 44 2.13 -5.81 -9.42
CA VAL A 44 2.72 -6.47 -8.24
C VAL A 44 4.08 -5.83 -7.94
N LEU A 45 4.32 -5.57 -6.66
CA LEU A 45 5.61 -5.10 -6.16
C LEU A 45 6.30 -6.24 -5.42
N ALA A 46 7.42 -6.70 -5.95
CA ALA A 46 8.30 -7.68 -5.34
C ALA A 46 9.19 -6.98 -4.31
N LEU A 47 8.77 -6.95 -3.06
CA LEU A 47 9.50 -6.28 -1.97
C LEU A 47 10.07 -7.28 -0.97
N SER A 48 11.28 -7.05 -0.47
CA SER A 48 11.85 -7.85 0.62
C SER A 48 10.96 -7.87 1.87
N ALA A 49 10.25 -6.79 2.19
CA ALA A 49 9.24 -6.77 3.25
C ALA A 49 8.12 -7.80 3.03
N GLY A 50 7.74 -8.08 1.79
CA GLY A 50 6.79 -9.14 1.44
C GLY A 50 7.34 -10.50 1.82
N CYS A 51 8.57 -10.81 1.42
CA CYS A 51 9.23 -12.07 1.76
C CYS A 51 9.30 -12.29 3.28
N PHE A 52 9.64 -11.26 4.05
CA PHE A 52 9.64 -11.35 5.51
C PHE A 52 8.24 -11.59 6.08
N ARG A 53 7.19 -10.95 5.54
CA ARG A 53 5.80 -11.19 5.95
C ARG A 53 5.37 -12.64 5.67
N ALA A 54 5.66 -13.14 4.47
CA ALA A 54 5.38 -14.52 4.09
C ALA A 54 6.10 -15.54 4.99
N ALA A 55 7.31 -15.19 5.47
CA ALA A 55 8.06 -15.98 6.43
C ALA A 55 7.61 -15.79 7.89
N GLY A 56 6.52 -15.07 8.16
CA GLY A 56 6.04 -14.81 9.52
C GLY A 56 6.91 -13.82 10.31
N ARG A 57 7.52 -12.83 9.63
CA ARG A 57 8.37 -11.82 10.25
C ARG A 57 7.84 -10.40 9.98
N PRO A 58 8.19 -9.41 10.84
CA PRO A 58 7.81 -8.02 10.62
C PRO A 58 8.37 -7.46 9.31
N SER A 59 7.62 -6.57 8.65
CA SER A 59 8.06 -5.91 7.40
C SER A 59 9.37 -5.13 7.57
N PHE A 60 9.63 -4.56 8.75
CA PHE A 60 10.86 -3.82 9.03
C PHE A 60 12.12 -4.69 9.17
N ALA A 61 11.98 -6.02 9.14
CA ALA A 61 13.14 -6.88 8.97
C ALA A 61 13.93 -6.56 7.69
N SER A 62 13.29 -6.01 6.67
CA SER A 62 13.93 -5.55 5.44
C SER A 62 14.91 -4.36 5.60
N TYR A 63 14.87 -3.67 6.75
CA TYR A 63 15.79 -2.57 7.07
C TYR A 63 16.98 -3.00 7.94
N LEU A 64 17.04 -4.26 8.32
CA LEU A 64 18.10 -4.79 9.18
C LEU A 64 18.99 -5.77 8.40
N CYS A 65 20.23 -5.93 8.84
CA CYS A 65 21.22 -6.79 8.17
C CYS A 65 20.95 -8.28 8.38
N TYR A 66 19.82 -8.78 7.91
CA TYR A 66 19.54 -10.22 7.87
C TYR A 66 19.98 -10.88 6.56
N GLY A 67 20.31 -10.09 5.56
CA GLY A 67 20.74 -10.51 4.24
C GLY A 67 20.67 -9.37 3.23
N ASN A 68 21.12 -9.62 2.01
CA ASN A 68 21.03 -8.66 0.94
C ASN A 68 19.59 -8.58 0.39
N SER A 69 18.95 -7.42 0.52
CA SER A 69 17.57 -7.17 0.11
C SER A 69 17.36 -7.41 -1.40
N ASN A 70 18.31 -6.96 -2.23
CA ASN A 70 18.22 -7.08 -3.68
C ASN A 70 18.27 -8.56 -4.11
N ARG A 71 19.19 -9.34 -3.55
CA ARG A 71 19.30 -10.78 -3.86
C ARG A 71 18.08 -11.58 -3.40
N LEU A 72 17.49 -11.19 -2.27
CA LEU A 72 16.24 -11.80 -1.80
C LEU A 72 15.10 -11.56 -2.79
N VAL A 73 14.94 -10.31 -3.25
CA VAL A 73 13.90 -9.95 -4.22
C VAL A 73 14.14 -10.59 -5.59
N GLU A 74 15.38 -10.59 -6.07
CA GLU A 74 15.78 -11.23 -7.33
C GLU A 74 15.39 -12.71 -7.36
N SER A 75 15.81 -13.45 -6.33
CA SER A 75 15.50 -14.88 -6.21
C SER A 75 13.99 -15.15 -6.14
N PHE A 76 13.26 -14.38 -5.36
CA PHE A 76 11.82 -14.49 -5.21
C PHE A 76 11.08 -14.16 -6.52
N ALA A 77 11.40 -13.03 -7.15
CA ALA A 77 10.75 -12.59 -8.38
C ALA A 77 10.95 -13.59 -9.53
N ALA A 78 12.19 -14.05 -9.74
CA ALA A 78 12.51 -15.01 -10.79
C ALA A 78 11.83 -16.36 -10.58
N ARG A 79 11.86 -16.88 -9.34
CA ARG A 79 11.32 -18.20 -9.03
C ARG A 79 9.80 -18.25 -8.99
N GLU A 80 9.14 -17.20 -8.51
CA GLU A 80 7.72 -17.24 -8.19
C GLU A 80 6.86 -16.32 -9.02
N LEU A 81 7.30 -15.09 -9.34
CA LEU A 81 6.41 -14.09 -9.92
C LEU A 81 6.42 -14.06 -11.44
N LEU A 82 7.59 -14.05 -12.07
CA LEU A 82 7.69 -13.84 -13.52
C LEU A 82 7.00 -14.95 -14.33
N THR A 83 7.02 -16.18 -13.82
CA THR A 83 6.36 -17.32 -14.48
C THR A 83 4.85 -17.38 -14.20
N LEU A 84 4.40 -16.92 -13.02
CA LEU A 84 3.00 -16.91 -12.64
C LEU A 84 2.22 -15.72 -13.22
N LEU A 85 2.88 -14.59 -13.46
CA LEU A 85 2.25 -13.32 -13.81
C LEU A 85 2.74 -12.77 -15.16
N PRO A 86 2.63 -13.51 -16.27
CA PRO A 86 3.21 -13.12 -17.56
C PRO A 86 2.57 -11.89 -18.18
N TYR A 87 1.40 -11.47 -17.69
CA TYR A 87 0.62 -10.35 -18.24
C TYR A 87 0.44 -9.19 -17.25
N THR A 88 0.93 -9.32 -16.03
CA THR A 88 0.85 -8.28 -14.98
C THR A 88 2.21 -7.66 -14.76
N PRO A 89 2.34 -6.32 -14.73
CA PRO A 89 3.60 -5.67 -14.41
C PRO A 89 4.11 -6.08 -13.02
N VAL A 90 5.37 -6.54 -12.94
CA VAL A 90 6.07 -6.86 -11.70
C VAL A 90 7.21 -5.88 -11.50
N LEU A 91 7.16 -5.11 -10.40
CA LEU A 91 8.16 -4.10 -10.07
C LEU A 91 9.15 -4.64 -9.04
N PHE A 92 10.41 -4.38 -9.25
CA PHE A 92 11.50 -4.77 -8.35
C PHE A 92 11.68 -3.75 -7.22
N GLY A 93 11.62 -4.20 -5.97
CA GLY A 93 11.99 -3.40 -4.80
C GLY A 93 13.50 -3.27 -4.68
N LEU A 94 14.05 -2.16 -5.15
CA LEU A 94 15.48 -1.91 -5.23
C LEU A 94 15.99 -1.21 -3.97
N ASN A 95 16.89 -1.87 -3.24
CA ASN A 95 17.75 -1.22 -2.27
C ASN A 95 18.83 -0.43 -3.00
N CYS A 96 18.62 0.87 -3.13
CA CYS A 96 19.48 1.76 -3.90
C CYS A 96 20.83 2.05 -3.22
N SER A 97 20.97 1.77 -1.95
CA SER A 97 22.21 1.97 -1.17
C SER A 97 22.96 0.66 -0.91
N ASP A 98 22.71 -0.39 -1.68
CA ASP A 98 23.46 -1.65 -1.62
C ASP A 98 24.90 -1.41 -2.11
N PRO A 99 25.93 -1.59 -1.26
CA PRO A 99 27.32 -1.30 -1.64
C PRO A 99 27.92 -2.37 -2.57
N THR A 100 27.19 -3.44 -2.88
CA THR A 100 27.67 -4.57 -3.69
C THR A 100 27.29 -4.45 -5.16
N ILE A 101 26.54 -3.40 -5.55
CA ILE A 101 26.08 -3.19 -6.92
C ILE A 101 26.64 -1.88 -7.50
N GLU A 102 26.84 -1.87 -8.82
CA GLU A 102 26.86 -0.64 -9.60
C GLU A 102 25.44 -0.36 -10.08
N LEU A 103 24.91 0.81 -9.71
CA LEU A 103 23.46 1.05 -9.76
C LEU A 103 22.89 1.00 -11.18
N ARG A 104 23.60 1.57 -12.18
CA ARG A 104 23.15 1.56 -13.58
C ARG A 104 23.16 0.16 -14.18
N ASP A 105 24.24 -0.57 -13.97
CA ASP A 105 24.40 -1.91 -14.49
C ASP A 105 23.35 -2.85 -13.87
N TYR A 106 23.15 -2.73 -12.58
CA TYR A 106 22.17 -3.57 -11.88
C TYR A 106 20.70 -3.25 -12.29
N ILE A 107 20.34 -1.98 -12.52
CA ILE A 107 19.03 -1.63 -13.07
C ILE A 107 18.85 -2.21 -14.47
N GLN A 108 19.90 -2.23 -15.29
CA GLN A 108 19.87 -2.88 -16.61
C GLN A 108 19.67 -4.39 -16.48
N GLU A 109 20.37 -5.07 -15.55
CA GLU A 109 20.18 -6.50 -15.27
C GLU A 109 18.74 -6.80 -14.82
N ILE A 110 18.17 -5.98 -13.94
CA ILE A 110 16.76 -6.11 -13.51
C ILE A 110 15.82 -6.00 -14.72
N ARG A 111 16.04 -5.05 -15.60
CA ARG A 111 15.24 -4.87 -16.83
C ARG A 111 15.35 -6.09 -17.74
N ASP A 112 16.56 -6.58 -17.96
CA ASP A 112 16.85 -7.72 -18.86
C ASP A 112 16.33 -9.05 -18.30
N SER A 113 16.11 -9.14 -16.98
CA SER A 113 15.49 -10.32 -16.34
C SER A 113 14.00 -10.48 -16.63
N GLY A 114 13.35 -9.48 -17.27
CA GLY A 114 11.93 -9.50 -17.62
C GLY A 114 11.01 -8.82 -16.59
N LEU A 115 11.58 -8.19 -15.57
CA LEU A 115 10.84 -7.31 -14.66
C LEU A 115 10.35 -6.06 -15.41
N SER A 116 9.30 -5.43 -14.89
CA SER A 116 8.58 -4.37 -15.60
C SER A 116 8.99 -2.97 -15.17
N GLY A 117 9.65 -2.83 -14.03
CA GLY A 117 10.05 -1.55 -13.46
C GLY A 117 10.71 -1.70 -12.10
N ILE A 118 11.05 -0.58 -11.48
CA ILE A 118 11.59 -0.53 -10.12
C ILE A 118 10.73 0.33 -9.18
N VAL A 119 10.91 0.05 -7.89
CA VAL A 119 10.45 0.90 -6.78
C VAL A 119 11.56 1.00 -5.73
N ASN A 120 11.78 2.18 -5.17
CA ASN A 120 12.80 2.44 -4.14
C ASN A 120 12.40 1.80 -2.82
N PHE A 121 12.75 0.54 -2.61
CA PHE A 121 12.46 -0.17 -1.37
C PHE A 121 13.55 -1.22 -1.03
N PRO A 122 14.00 -1.30 0.23
CA PRO A 122 13.64 -0.46 1.39
C PRO A 122 14.08 0.98 1.23
N SER A 123 13.22 1.94 1.65
CA SER A 123 13.47 3.37 1.48
C SER A 123 13.94 4.02 2.79
N VAL A 124 15.02 4.77 2.75
CA VAL A 124 15.49 5.56 3.89
C VAL A 124 14.52 6.71 4.25
N ALA A 125 13.55 7.00 3.40
CA ALA A 125 12.48 7.96 3.68
C ALA A 125 11.67 7.62 4.95
N LEU A 126 11.62 6.34 5.35
CA LEU A 126 10.95 5.89 6.58
C LEU A 126 11.82 5.96 7.83
N ILE A 127 13.07 6.33 7.69
CA ILE A 127 14.02 6.48 8.80
C ILE A 127 14.06 7.96 9.16
N ASP A 128 14.06 8.28 10.46
CA ASP A 128 14.09 9.63 11.00
C ASP A 128 15.19 9.81 12.07
N GLY A 129 15.32 11.04 12.58
CA GLY A 129 16.24 11.41 13.64
C GLY A 129 17.71 11.21 13.30
N VAL A 130 18.54 11.05 14.35
CA VAL A 130 20.01 10.96 14.24
C VAL A 130 20.47 9.84 13.30
N PHE A 131 19.72 8.74 13.21
CA PHE A 131 20.09 7.66 12.30
C PHE A 131 19.90 8.07 10.83
N ARG A 132 18.87 8.81 10.52
CA ARG A 132 18.66 9.36 9.18
C ARG A 132 19.76 10.35 8.81
N GLU A 133 20.12 11.26 9.73
CA GLU A 133 21.19 12.24 9.52
C GLU A 133 22.50 11.54 9.21
N ALA A 134 22.89 10.54 10.00
CA ALA A 134 24.08 9.74 9.78
C ALA A 134 24.09 9.04 8.40
N LEU A 135 22.96 8.46 7.97
CA LEU A 135 22.86 7.84 6.64
C LEU A 135 23.07 8.85 5.51
N GLU A 136 22.56 10.07 5.64
CA GLU A 136 22.77 11.12 4.63
C GLU A 136 24.23 11.56 4.59
N GLU A 137 24.89 11.73 5.75
CA GLU A 137 26.31 12.08 5.86
C GLU A 137 27.23 11.00 5.28
N GLU A 138 26.89 9.74 5.47
CA GLU A 138 27.64 8.57 4.94
C GLU A 138 27.35 8.30 3.44
N GLY A 139 26.50 9.10 2.77
CA GLY A 139 26.13 8.89 1.38
C GLY A 139 25.20 7.70 1.14
N LEU A 140 24.50 7.24 2.16
CA LEU A 140 23.50 6.16 2.10
C LEU A 140 22.07 6.71 2.14
N GLY A 141 21.91 7.99 1.85
CA GLY A 141 20.67 8.74 1.97
C GLY A 141 19.71 8.57 0.79
N PHE A 142 18.69 9.43 0.79
CA PHE A 142 17.60 9.40 -0.20
C PHE A 142 18.07 9.76 -1.61
N ASP A 143 19.19 10.46 -1.77
CA ASP A 143 19.75 10.83 -3.08
C ASP A 143 20.10 9.61 -3.93
N ASN A 144 20.48 8.48 -3.33
CA ASN A 144 20.69 7.22 -4.07
C ASN A 144 19.39 6.70 -4.68
N GLU A 145 18.28 6.87 -3.98
CA GLU A 145 16.97 6.48 -4.49
C GLU A 145 16.52 7.40 -5.65
N VAL A 146 16.75 8.70 -5.52
CA VAL A 146 16.51 9.68 -6.61
C VAL A 146 17.37 9.35 -7.83
N LYS A 147 18.66 9.02 -7.62
CA LYS A 147 19.59 8.59 -8.69
C LYS A 147 19.08 7.32 -9.38
N ALA A 148 18.59 6.34 -8.63
CA ALA A 148 18.05 5.10 -9.20
C ALA A 148 16.83 5.36 -10.09
N ILE A 149 15.88 6.18 -9.64
CA ILE A 149 14.70 6.56 -10.42
C ILE A 149 15.11 7.29 -11.70
N ARG A 150 16.08 8.21 -11.64
CA ARG A 150 16.60 8.92 -12.82
C ARG A 150 17.22 7.96 -13.83
N ILE A 151 18.07 7.04 -13.37
CA ILE A 151 18.68 6.01 -14.23
C ILE A 151 17.64 5.14 -14.90
N ALA A 152 16.64 4.66 -14.13
CA ALA A 152 15.58 3.85 -14.69
C ALA A 152 14.74 4.61 -15.73
N HIS A 153 14.44 5.88 -15.47
CA HIS A 153 13.77 6.76 -16.44
C HIS A 153 14.58 6.93 -17.74
N GLU A 154 15.90 7.17 -17.65
CA GLU A 154 16.81 7.26 -18.80
C GLU A 154 16.85 5.96 -19.62
N LEU A 155 16.73 4.81 -18.95
CA LEU A 155 16.68 3.49 -19.57
C LEU A 155 15.27 3.13 -20.12
N ASP A 156 14.31 4.07 -20.14
CA ASP A 156 12.89 3.82 -20.49
C ASP A 156 12.28 2.65 -19.69
N PHE A 157 12.62 2.56 -18.41
CA PHE A 157 12.12 1.55 -17.49
C PHE A 157 11.09 2.16 -16.53
N PHE A 158 9.98 1.44 -16.25
CA PHE A 158 8.89 1.99 -15.45
C PHE A 158 9.31 2.20 -14.00
N THR A 159 8.84 3.31 -13.40
CA THR A 159 9.25 3.73 -12.07
C THR A 159 8.07 4.08 -11.17
N LEU A 160 8.11 3.55 -9.95
CA LEU A 160 7.24 3.94 -8.85
C LEU A 160 8.10 4.45 -7.71
N ALA A 161 7.85 5.66 -7.23
CA ALA A 161 8.64 6.27 -6.17
C ALA A 161 7.84 6.34 -4.86
N PHE A 162 8.34 5.70 -3.81
CA PHE A 162 7.88 5.91 -2.44
C PHE A 162 8.47 7.19 -1.87
N VAL A 163 7.60 8.02 -1.29
CA VAL A 163 7.99 9.31 -0.69
C VAL A 163 7.23 9.53 0.63
N CYS A 164 7.87 10.21 1.57
CA CYS A 164 7.32 10.56 2.88
C CYS A 164 7.27 12.07 3.13
N SER A 165 7.65 12.90 2.16
CA SER A 165 7.56 14.35 2.23
C SER A 165 7.35 14.98 0.85
N LYS A 166 6.98 16.25 0.83
CA LYS A 166 6.83 17.03 -0.42
C LYS A 166 8.17 17.24 -1.12
N GLU A 167 9.27 17.43 -0.39
CA GLU A 167 10.61 17.60 -0.92
C GLU A 167 11.07 16.33 -1.65
N GLN A 168 10.81 15.17 -1.05
CA GLN A 168 11.08 13.88 -1.68
C GLN A 168 10.23 13.67 -2.93
N ALA A 169 8.94 14.05 -2.89
CA ALA A 169 8.08 13.98 -4.07
C ALA A 169 8.60 14.88 -5.21
N GLU A 170 9.05 16.08 -4.89
CA GLU A 170 9.64 17.00 -5.87
C GLU A 170 10.90 16.41 -6.52
N ALA A 171 11.82 15.89 -5.71
CA ALA A 171 13.03 15.26 -6.22
C ALA A 171 12.74 14.04 -7.12
N MET A 172 11.76 13.20 -6.75
CA MET A 172 11.37 12.04 -7.54
C MET A 172 10.65 12.43 -8.84
N ILE A 173 9.85 13.48 -8.85
CA ILE A 173 9.24 14.04 -10.08
C ILE A 173 10.35 14.55 -11.02
N ASP A 174 11.30 15.30 -10.50
CA ASP A 174 12.43 15.83 -11.27
C ASP A 174 13.38 14.73 -11.79
N ALA A 175 13.42 13.57 -11.10
CA ALA A 175 14.09 12.36 -11.56
C ALA A 175 13.30 11.59 -12.63
N GLY A 176 12.06 11.94 -12.91
CA GLY A 176 11.22 11.33 -13.95
C GLY A 176 10.36 10.18 -13.50
N ALA A 177 10.03 10.05 -12.21
CA ALA A 177 9.14 9.02 -11.70
C ALA A 177 7.79 9.02 -12.42
N ASP A 178 7.27 7.83 -12.76
CA ASP A 178 5.97 7.66 -13.43
C ASP A 178 4.81 7.67 -12.44
N VAL A 179 5.05 7.10 -11.26
CA VAL A 179 4.09 7.05 -10.16
C VAL A 179 4.72 7.64 -8.91
N ILE A 180 4.03 8.58 -8.27
CA ILE A 180 4.40 9.08 -6.95
C ILE A 180 3.47 8.45 -5.92
N CYS A 181 4.06 7.73 -4.98
CA CYS A 181 3.33 7.00 -3.95
C CYS A 181 3.67 7.51 -2.55
N ALA A 182 2.72 8.18 -1.91
CA ALA A 182 2.87 8.60 -0.52
C ALA A 182 2.90 7.37 0.40
N HIS A 183 4.06 7.11 1.03
CA HIS A 183 4.24 6.00 1.97
C HIS A 183 3.77 6.43 3.37
N LEU A 184 2.63 5.92 3.79
CA LEU A 184 1.95 6.33 5.02
C LEU A 184 2.41 5.57 6.28
N GLY A 185 3.58 4.93 6.23
CA GLY A 185 4.11 4.14 7.33
C GLY A 185 3.65 2.68 7.33
N LEU A 186 3.73 2.00 8.47
CA LEU A 186 3.37 0.59 8.62
C LEU A 186 1.87 0.40 8.85
N THR A 187 1.31 -0.68 8.31
CA THR A 187 -0.08 -1.08 8.55
C THR A 187 -0.22 -1.79 9.90
N PRO A 188 -1.01 -1.25 10.84
CA PRO A 188 -1.28 -1.89 12.13
C PRO A 188 -2.23 -3.07 11.99
N GLY A 189 -2.25 -3.94 13.00
CA GLY A 189 -3.13 -5.11 13.08
C GLY A 189 -2.45 -6.42 12.71
N GLY A 190 -3.14 -7.53 12.99
CA GLY A 190 -2.58 -8.87 12.94
C GLY A 190 -1.54 -9.12 14.05
N ALA A 191 -0.91 -10.31 14.02
CA ALA A 191 0.01 -10.72 15.07
C ALA A 191 1.33 -9.91 15.13
N MET A 192 1.76 -9.34 13.98
CA MET A 192 3.07 -8.70 13.84
C MET A 192 3.00 -7.22 13.40
N GLY A 193 1.81 -6.64 13.34
CA GLY A 193 1.65 -5.23 13.00
C GLY A 193 2.10 -4.32 14.14
N PRO A 194 2.48 -3.06 13.86
CA PRO A 194 2.81 -2.10 14.89
C PRO A 194 1.62 -1.85 15.82
N LYS A 195 1.90 -1.69 17.11
CA LYS A 195 0.88 -1.36 18.11
C LYS A 195 0.46 0.12 18.06
N LYS A 196 1.40 0.98 17.66
CA LYS A 196 1.16 2.41 17.45
C LYS A 196 1.10 2.68 15.95
N ALA A 197 -0.01 3.25 15.50
CA ALA A 197 -0.18 3.73 14.13
C ALA A 197 -0.44 5.23 14.18
N GLN A 198 -0.07 5.92 13.11
CA GLN A 198 -0.53 7.29 12.95
C GLN A 198 -2.04 7.31 12.65
N SER A 199 -2.68 8.43 12.99
CA SER A 199 -4.10 8.61 12.68
C SER A 199 -4.32 8.74 11.17
N ILE A 200 -5.54 8.46 10.73
CA ILE A 200 -5.92 8.57 9.32
C ILE A 200 -5.83 10.02 8.84
N GLU A 201 -6.13 10.99 9.72
CA GLU A 201 -6.04 12.42 9.43
C GLU A 201 -4.59 12.86 9.20
N LYS A 202 -3.66 12.42 10.06
CA LYS A 202 -2.23 12.72 9.89
C LYS A 202 -1.70 12.11 8.59
N ALA A 203 -2.11 10.90 8.26
CA ALA A 203 -1.74 10.24 7.01
C ALA A 203 -2.33 10.97 5.79
N LYS A 204 -3.57 11.48 5.90
CA LYS A 204 -4.18 12.33 4.88
C LYS A 204 -3.39 13.61 4.64
N LEU A 205 -2.99 14.32 5.70
CA LEU A 205 -2.19 15.54 5.56
C LEU A 205 -0.89 15.29 4.80
N LEU A 206 -0.19 14.19 5.11
CA LEU A 206 1.01 13.80 4.36
C LEU A 206 0.69 13.54 2.87
N ALA A 207 -0.40 12.83 2.58
CA ALA A 207 -0.81 12.58 1.21
C ALA A 207 -1.14 13.89 0.46
N ASP A 208 -1.84 14.81 1.09
CA ASP A 208 -2.15 16.13 0.51
C ASP A 208 -0.90 16.96 0.22
N GLU A 209 0.07 16.99 1.14
CA GLU A 209 1.35 17.67 0.94
C GLU A 209 2.10 17.11 -0.27
N VAL A 210 2.24 15.79 -0.37
CA VAL A 210 2.88 15.09 -1.49
C VAL A 210 2.14 15.37 -2.79
N PHE A 211 0.83 15.22 -2.80
CA PHE A 211 0.04 15.35 -4.03
C PHE A 211 -0.12 16.80 -4.50
N SER A 212 -0.02 17.78 -3.59
CA SER A 212 0.01 19.20 -3.97
C SER A 212 1.19 19.51 -4.90
N VAL A 213 2.36 18.91 -4.64
CA VAL A 213 3.54 19.04 -5.50
C VAL A 213 3.30 18.34 -6.86
N CYS A 214 2.74 17.12 -6.84
CA CYS A 214 2.42 16.41 -8.07
C CYS A 214 1.46 17.20 -8.97
N LEU A 215 0.38 17.72 -8.41
CA LEU A 215 -0.61 18.50 -9.16
C LEU A 215 -0.03 19.78 -9.76
N LYS A 216 0.93 20.40 -9.07
CA LYS A 216 1.59 21.62 -9.54
C LYS A 216 2.67 21.37 -10.60
N LYS A 217 3.54 20.36 -10.41
CA LYS A 217 4.73 20.13 -11.26
C LYS A 217 4.50 19.10 -12.37
N ALA A 218 3.70 18.07 -12.10
CA ALA A 218 3.51 16.93 -12.99
C ALA A 218 2.10 16.32 -12.81
N PRO A 219 1.03 17.04 -13.22
CA PRO A 219 -0.35 16.62 -12.99
C PRO A 219 -0.74 15.32 -13.69
N ASP A 220 0.01 14.89 -14.68
CA ASP A 220 -0.13 13.65 -15.43
C ASP A 220 0.44 12.41 -14.71
N ARG A 221 1.24 12.61 -13.64
CA ARG A 221 1.77 11.49 -12.85
C ARG A 221 0.69 10.86 -12.02
N ILE A 222 0.72 9.51 -11.97
CA ILE A 222 -0.22 8.75 -11.15
C ILE A 222 0.14 8.93 -9.67
N ARG A 223 -0.85 9.24 -8.84
CA ARG A 223 -0.72 9.47 -7.41
C ARG A 223 -1.33 8.32 -6.63
N MET A 224 -0.51 7.64 -5.85
CA MET A 224 -0.95 6.49 -5.05
C MET A 224 -0.62 6.69 -3.58
N VAL A 225 -1.29 5.95 -2.71
CA VAL A 225 -0.95 5.82 -1.30
C VAL A 225 -0.58 4.38 -0.95
N TYR A 226 0.30 4.17 0.02
CA TYR A 226 0.75 2.84 0.46
C TYR A 226 0.70 2.69 1.97
N ALA A 227 0.11 1.59 2.42
CA ALA A 227 0.16 1.10 3.81
C ALA A 227 -0.44 2.09 4.85
N GLY A 228 0.26 2.32 5.97
CA GLY A 228 -0.20 3.22 7.04
C GLY A 228 -1.50 2.78 7.71
N PRO A 229 -2.38 3.72 8.05
CA PRO A 229 -3.63 3.43 8.75
C PRO A 229 -4.68 2.73 7.87
N ILE A 230 -4.45 2.57 6.56
CA ILE A 230 -5.41 1.98 5.62
C ILE A 230 -5.44 0.46 5.80
N LYS A 231 -6.48 -0.06 6.45
CA LYS A 231 -6.67 -1.47 6.79
C LYS A 231 -7.90 -2.09 6.13
N SER A 232 -8.82 -1.26 5.68
CA SER A 232 -10.09 -1.65 5.12
C SER A 232 -10.43 -0.85 3.86
N PRO A 233 -11.36 -1.34 3.02
CA PRO A 233 -11.87 -0.55 1.89
C PRO A 233 -12.48 0.80 2.29
N MET A 234 -13.05 0.91 3.50
CA MET A 234 -13.59 2.17 4.01
C MET A 234 -12.50 3.21 4.32
N ASP A 235 -11.38 2.77 4.93
CA ASP A 235 -10.25 3.67 5.15
C ASP A 235 -9.72 4.20 3.80
N LEU A 236 -9.67 3.34 2.79
CA LEU A 236 -9.23 3.70 1.45
C LEU A 236 -10.23 4.65 0.75
N GLN A 237 -11.53 4.39 0.87
CA GLN A 237 -12.57 5.27 0.34
C GLN A 237 -12.44 6.69 0.90
N TYR A 238 -12.14 6.83 2.20
CA TYR A 238 -11.86 8.13 2.80
C TYR A 238 -10.72 8.88 2.10
N PHE A 239 -9.63 8.17 1.73
CA PHE A 239 -8.53 8.78 0.97
C PHE A 239 -8.95 9.21 -0.43
N TYR A 240 -9.70 8.40 -1.15
CA TYR A 240 -10.18 8.73 -2.49
C TYR A 240 -11.11 9.95 -2.49
N GLU A 241 -11.96 10.08 -1.48
CA GLU A 241 -12.90 11.20 -1.36
C GLU A 241 -12.26 12.50 -0.87
N ASN A 242 -11.17 12.41 -0.09
CA ASN A 242 -10.59 13.55 0.63
C ASN A 242 -9.16 13.91 0.21
N THR A 243 -8.60 13.26 -0.80
CA THR A 243 -7.26 13.54 -1.34
C THR A 243 -7.26 13.41 -2.88
N ALA A 244 -6.13 13.73 -3.50
CA ALA A 244 -5.94 13.52 -4.93
C ALA A 244 -5.38 12.12 -5.26
N ALA A 245 -5.55 11.13 -4.38
CA ALA A 245 -5.13 9.75 -4.62
C ALA A 245 -5.90 9.11 -5.78
N GLN A 246 -5.19 8.47 -6.68
CA GLN A 246 -5.75 7.73 -7.82
C GLN A 246 -5.59 6.22 -7.67
N GLY A 247 -4.88 5.79 -6.63
CA GLY A 247 -4.67 4.37 -6.40
C GLY A 247 -4.10 4.06 -5.02
N PHE A 248 -4.04 2.77 -4.74
CA PHE A 248 -3.57 2.23 -3.46
C PHE A 248 -2.65 1.03 -3.69
N ILE A 249 -1.63 0.91 -2.85
CA ILE A 249 -0.79 -0.29 -2.78
C ILE A 249 -1.10 -1.00 -1.47
N GLY A 250 -1.61 -2.23 -1.57
CA GLY A 250 -1.85 -3.10 -0.42
C GLY A 250 -0.64 -4.00 -0.17
N GLY A 251 -0.18 -4.04 1.08
CA GLY A 251 0.82 -4.99 1.54
C GLY A 251 0.23 -5.89 2.63
N SER A 252 0.44 -5.54 3.89
CA SER A 252 -0.13 -6.29 5.02
C SER A 252 -1.66 -6.38 5.00
N SER A 253 -2.35 -5.40 4.42
CA SER A 253 -3.81 -5.39 4.27
C SER A 253 -4.31 -6.42 3.25
N PHE A 254 -3.50 -6.80 2.25
CA PHE A 254 -3.85 -7.80 1.25
C PHE A 254 -3.29 -9.19 1.57
N GLU A 255 -2.17 -9.25 2.24
CA GLU A 255 -1.43 -10.50 2.46
C GLU A 255 -1.56 -11.00 3.89
N ARG A 256 -0.89 -10.35 4.83
CA ARG A 256 -0.74 -10.85 6.20
C ARG A 256 -2.04 -10.89 6.99
N ILE A 257 -2.77 -9.79 7.04
CA ILE A 257 -3.96 -9.67 7.89
C ILE A 257 -5.09 -10.62 7.46
N PRO A 258 -5.47 -10.71 6.16
CA PRO A 258 -6.49 -11.66 5.71
C PRO A 258 -6.03 -13.11 5.86
N SER A 259 -4.76 -13.42 5.56
CA SER A 259 -4.25 -14.79 5.66
C SER A 259 -4.24 -15.30 7.09
N GLU A 260 -3.76 -14.49 8.06
CA GLU A 260 -3.81 -14.83 9.48
C GLU A 260 -5.25 -15.16 9.92
N ARG A 261 -6.21 -14.32 9.57
CA ARG A 261 -7.63 -14.52 9.92
C ARG A 261 -8.20 -15.78 9.29
N ALA A 262 -8.01 -15.96 7.99
CA ALA A 262 -8.56 -17.09 7.25
C ALA A 262 -7.98 -18.41 7.74
N ILE A 263 -6.65 -18.52 7.91
CA ILE A 263 -5.99 -19.74 8.34
C ILE A 263 -6.40 -20.10 9.78
N ILE A 264 -6.42 -19.14 10.70
CA ILE A 264 -6.84 -19.39 12.09
C ILE A 264 -8.30 -19.88 12.13
N SER A 265 -9.20 -19.21 11.41
CA SER A 265 -10.61 -19.57 11.37
C SER A 265 -10.80 -20.97 10.78
N SER A 266 -10.20 -21.26 9.64
CA SER A 266 -10.30 -22.58 8.99
C SER A 266 -9.74 -23.70 9.88
N THR A 267 -8.56 -23.47 10.49
CA THR A 267 -7.94 -24.47 11.37
C THR A 267 -8.82 -24.80 12.57
N ARG A 268 -9.42 -23.78 13.18
CA ARG A 268 -10.39 -23.98 14.28
C ARG A 268 -11.61 -24.76 13.82
N ALA A 269 -12.14 -24.44 12.65
CA ALA A 269 -13.28 -25.12 12.06
C ALA A 269 -13.01 -26.62 11.88
N PHE A 270 -11.86 -26.99 11.34
CA PHE A 270 -11.45 -28.40 11.19
C PHE A 270 -11.21 -29.10 12.54
N LYS A 271 -10.69 -28.35 13.54
CA LYS A 271 -10.42 -28.93 14.87
C LYS A 271 -11.69 -29.16 15.68
N TYR A 272 -12.71 -28.33 15.52
CA TYR A 272 -13.94 -28.34 16.28
C TYR A 272 -15.17 -28.30 15.36
N PRO A 273 -15.41 -29.36 14.56
CA PRO A 273 -16.44 -29.34 13.51
C PRO A 273 -17.88 -29.21 14.04
N MET A 274 -18.13 -29.58 15.31
CA MET A 274 -19.46 -29.47 15.93
C MET A 274 -19.74 -28.06 16.51
N ASP A 275 -18.71 -27.25 16.77
CA ASP A 275 -18.86 -25.88 17.29
C ASP A 275 -19.01 -24.82 16.21
N ASN A 276 -18.81 -25.19 14.94
CA ASN A 276 -18.75 -24.27 13.80
C ASN A 276 -20.00 -23.41 13.62
N ALA A 277 -21.20 -23.98 13.81
CA ALA A 277 -22.45 -23.23 13.63
C ALA A 277 -22.61 -22.10 14.67
N LEU A 278 -21.99 -22.25 15.84
CA LEU A 278 -21.95 -21.22 16.89
C LEU A 278 -20.81 -20.22 16.68
N ASP A 279 -19.65 -20.69 16.21
CA ASP A 279 -18.49 -19.82 15.96
C ASP A 279 -18.64 -19.00 14.66
N GLU A 280 -19.23 -19.53 13.60
CA GLU A 280 -19.60 -18.75 12.41
C GLU A 280 -20.57 -17.62 12.76
N LYS A 281 -21.57 -17.91 13.60
CA LYS A 281 -22.51 -16.88 14.10
C LYS A 281 -21.83 -15.88 15.03
N ARG A 282 -20.86 -16.32 15.86
CA ARG A 282 -20.06 -15.44 16.72
C ARG A 282 -19.09 -14.59 15.93
N THR A 283 -18.39 -15.16 14.95
CA THR A 283 -17.45 -14.45 14.08
C THR A 283 -18.19 -13.42 13.22
N ALA A 284 -19.29 -13.79 12.61
CA ALA A 284 -20.16 -12.86 11.88
C ALA A 284 -20.76 -11.78 12.79
N ALA A 285 -21.11 -12.12 14.03
CA ALA A 285 -21.57 -11.14 15.02
C ALA A 285 -20.43 -10.21 15.49
N MET A 286 -19.21 -10.72 15.66
CA MET A 286 -18.05 -9.91 16.03
C MET A 286 -17.58 -9.01 14.88
N GLU A 287 -17.57 -9.49 13.65
CA GLU A 287 -17.32 -8.69 12.45
C GLU A 287 -18.40 -7.63 12.25
N GLY A 288 -19.66 -7.98 12.46
CA GLY A 288 -20.78 -7.05 12.48
C GLY A 288 -20.71 -6.02 13.61
N MET A 289 -20.18 -6.40 14.78
CA MET A 289 -19.95 -5.48 15.92
C MET A 289 -18.75 -4.56 15.68
N GLU A 290 -17.67 -5.05 15.05
CA GLU A 290 -16.50 -4.24 14.69
C GLU A 290 -16.84 -3.27 13.56
N ALA A 291 -17.55 -3.72 12.53
CA ALA A 291 -18.08 -2.86 11.50
C ALA A 291 -19.05 -1.81 12.07
N SER A 292 -19.97 -2.22 12.95
CA SER A 292 -20.92 -1.31 13.58
C SER A 292 -20.25 -0.28 14.50
N ARG A 293 -19.16 -0.64 15.16
CA ARG A 293 -18.33 0.28 15.96
C ARG A 293 -17.63 1.29 15.07
N ASN A 294 -17.04 0.83 13.97
CA ASN A 294 -16.37 1.68 12.99
C ASN A 294 -17.36 2.68 12.35
N TYR A 295 -18.59 2.27 12.02
CA TYR A 295 -19.62 3.19 11.51
C TYR A 295 -19.97 4.31 12.49
N ILE A 296 -20.09 3.99 13.77
CA ILE A 296 -20.41 4.99 14.78
C ILE A 296 -19.25 5.96 15.02
N GLU A 297 -18.02 5.44 15.09
CA GLU A 297 -16.81 6.27 15.22
C GLU A 297 -16.68 7.22 14.03
N PHE A 298 -16.90 6.74 12.80
CA PHE A 298 -16.92 7.58 11.60
C PHE A 298 -17.98 8.69 11.69
N VAL A 299 -19.23 8.35 12.03
CA VAL A 299 -20.32 9.33 12.15
C VAL A 299 -20.00 10.40 13.19
N GLN A 300 -19.48 10.00 14.35
CA GLN A 300 -19.08 10.95 15.40
C GLN A 300 -17.97 11.87 14.93
N GLN A 301 -16.98 11.36 14.24
CA GLN A 301 -15.87 12.12 13.72
C GLN A 301 -16.32 13.11 12.64
N HIS A 302 -17.15 12.65 11.70
CA HIS A 302 -17.72 13.50 10.66
C HIS A 302 -18.57 14.64 11.25
N ILE A 303 -19.39 14.37 12.26
CA ILE A 303 -20.15 15.39 12.98
C ILE A 303 -19.19 16.43 13.61
N ARG A 304 -18.14 16.00 14.29
CA ARG A 304 -17.16 16.90 14.92
C ARG A 304 -16.41 17.79 13.94
N GLN A 305 -16.17 17.29 12.74
CA GLN A 305 -15.40 18.00 11.71
C GLN A 305 -16.25 18.90 10.82
N SER A 306 -17.53 18.61 10.69
CA SER A 306 -18.42 19.25 9.71
C SER A 306 -19.68 19.84 10.34
N TYR A 307 -19.73 20.04 11.66
CA TYR A 307 -20.94 20.52 12.38
C TYR A 307 -21.44 21.88 11.89
N GLU A 308 -20.62 22.67 11.20
CA GLU A 308 -20.99 23.96 10.59
C GLU A 308 -21.72 23.80 9.25
N GLN A 309 -21.77 22.57 8.69
CA GLN A 309 -22.45 22.27 7.44
C GLN A 309 -23.69 21.38 7.69
N PRO A 310 -24.70 21.42 6.81
CA PRO A 310 -25.85 20.52 6.93
C PRO A 310 -25.44 19.05 6.81
N ILE A 311 -25.49 18.32 7.91
CA ILE A 311 -25.22 16.88 7.94
C ILE A 311 -26.56 16.14 7.83
N THR A 312 -26.71 15.30 6.81
CA THR A 312 -27.92 14.49 6.65
C THR A 312 -27.62 13.01 6.86
N LEU A 313 -28.55 12.28 7.46
CA LEU A 313 -28.46 10.85 7.64
C LEU A 313 -28.36 10.11 6.31
N GLN A 314 -28.98 10.65 5.25
CA GLN A 314 -28.90 10.14 3.89
C GLN A 314 -27.46 10.20 3.35
N ALA A 315 -26.78 11.34 3.50
CA ALA A 315 -25.39 11.50 3.04
C ALA A 315 -24.47 10.53 3.79
N LEU A 316 -24.58 10.45 5.11
CA LEU A 316 -23.79 9.51 5.92
C LEU A 316 -24.04 8.05 5.55
N SER A 317 -25.29 7.66 5.31
CA SER A 317 -25.64 6.28 4.91
C SER A 317 -25.11 5.93 3.52
N THR A 318 -25.11 6.89 2.59
CA THR A 318 -24.52 6.73 1.25
C THR A 318 -23.02 6.53 1.32
N VAL A 319 -22.29 7.34 2.08
CA VAL A 319 -20.83 7.23 2.29
C VAL A 319 -20.48 5.89 2.94
N LEU A 320 -21.27 5.44 3.92
CA LEU A 320 -21.03 4.18 4.64
C LEU A 320 -21.56 2.94 3.90
N HIS A 321 -22.19 3.11 2.73
CA HIS A 321 -22.82 2.02 1.97
C HIS A 321 -23.79 1.15 2.78
N VAL A 322 -24.52 1.78 3.69
CA VAL A 322 -25.55 1.13 4.52
C VAL A 322 -26.91 1.77 4.32
N SER A 323 -27.98 1.06 4.65
CA SER A 323 -29.31 1.68 4.57
C SER A 323 -29.49 2.74 5.66
N THR A 324 -30.21 3.81 5.34
CA THR A 324 -30.52 4.91 6.28
C THR A 324 -31.23 4.40 7.57
N PRO A 325 -32.20 3.48 7.50
CA PRO A 325 -32.81 2.88 8.69
C PRO A 325 -31.82 2.08 9.56
N TYR A 326 -30.89 1.35 8.93
CA TYR A 326 -29.89 0.59 9.65
C TYR A 326 -28.95 1.51 10.41
N LEU A 327 -28.38 2.55 9.75
CA LEU A 327 -27.48 3.52 10.39
C LEU A 327 -28.16 4.25 11.54
N SER A 328 -29.41 4.69 11.35
CA SER A 328 -30.20 5.34 12.39
C SER A 328 -30.42 4.45 13.61
N THR A 329 -30.82 3.22 13.39
CA THR A 329 -31.04 2.24 14.48
C THR A 329 -29.76 1.94 15.22
N LEU A 330 -28.66 1.75 14.49
CA LEU A 330 -27.34 1.48 15.04
C LEU A 330 -26.84 2.64 15.90
N PHE A 331 -26.96 3.87 15.39
CA PHE A 331 -26.55 5.08 16.08
C PHE A 331 -27.34 5.28 17.38
N LYS A 332 -28.67 5.17 17.29
CA LYS A 332 -29.54 5.26 18.45
C LYS A 332 -29.24 4.20 19.52
N LYS A 333 -28.98 2.94 19.10
CA LYS A 333 -28.63 1.84 20.01
C LYS A 333 -27.31 2.08 20.73
N LYS A 334 -26.33 2.70 20.08
CA LYS A 334 -24.97 2.93 20.63
C LYS A 334 -24.85 4.23 21.41
N MET A 335 -25.51 5.29 20.94
CA MET A 335 -25.39 6.64 21.51
C MET A 335 -26.55 7.03 22.44
N GLY A 336 -27.66 6.30 22.41
CA GLY A 336 -28.87 6.61 23.20
C GLY A 336 -29.66 7.80 22.66
N ILE A 337 -29.22 8.44 21.61
CA ILE A 337 -29.82 9.62 20.94
C ILE A 337 -29.98 9.35 19.45
N SER A 338 -30.86 10.12 18.79
CA SER A 338 -31.14 10.03 17.36
C SER A 338 -30.67 11.29 16.63
#